data_85f4e80d7c0d8cda3c5dbdbe03c500fc
#
_entry.id   85f4e80d7c0d8cda3c5dbdbe03c500fc
#
_cell.length_a   1.000
_cell.length_b   1.000
_cell.length_c   1.000
_cell.angle_alpha   90.00
_cell.angle_beta   90.00
_cell.angle_gamma   90.00
#
_symmetry.space_group_name_H-M   'P 1'
#
loop_
_entity.id
_entity.type
_entity.pdbx_description
1 polymer ?
#
loop_
_entity_poly.entity_id
_entity_poly.type
_entity_poly.pdbx_seq_one_letter_code
_entity_poly.pdbx_strand_id
1 'polypeptide(L)'
;MQQALGITGTEARPNAVVLGYPVITSGKFAHRGSFENLCGADEALLQTMSLENQVRPDVPPFFIWHTVEDQAVPVENSLLLAGALKENNVPFELHLFTHGGHGSSTCTNEVNTPNKHNNAWLPLCMGWL
;
A
#
# COMPACT_ATOMS: atom_id res chain seq x y z
N MET A 1 3.02 18.82 8.40
CA MET A 1 3.75 17.94 9.34
C MET A 1 5.27 18.20 9.33
N GLN A 2 5.94 18.17 8.19
CA GLN A 2 7.41 18.41 8.11
C GLN A 2 7.84 19.75 8.75
N GLN A 3 7.13 20.84 8.47
CA GLN A 3 7.43 22.15 9.05
C GLN A 3 7.31 22.18 10.57
N ALA A 4 6.35 21.45 11.14
CA ALA A 4 6.15 21.39 12.60
C ALA A 4 7.29 20.64 13.32
N LEU A 5 8.05 19.79 12.61
CA LEU A 5 9.19 19.02 13.12
C LEU A 5 10.54 19.67 12.78
N GLY A 6 10.55 20.85 12.15
CA GLY A 6 11.78 21.52 11.71
C GLY A 6 12.51 20.78 10.57
N ILE A 7 11.86 19.85 9.90
CA ILE A 7 12.42 19.10 8.77
C ILE A 7 12.22 19.90 7.49
N THR A 8 13.30 20.21 6.79
CA THR A 8 13.29 20.96 5.53
C THR A 8 13.85 20.12 4.38
N GLY A 9 13.33 20.34 3.17
CA GLY A 9 13.83 19.66 1.97
C GLY A 9 13.45 18.18 1.85
N THR A 10 14.38 17.32 1.46
CA THR A 10 14.17 15.91 1.15
C THR A 10 14.58 14.95 2.27
N GLU A 11 14.97 15.46 3.43
CA GLU A 11 15.54 14.67 4.55
C GLU A 11 14.61 13.56 5.07
N ALA A 12 13.29 13.77 4.99
CA ALA A 12 12.28 12.78 5.41
C ALA A 12 11.70 11.96 4.24
N ARG A 13 12.25 12.08 3.03
CA ARG A 13 11.77 11.30 1.89
C ARG A 13 12.33 9.88 1.96
N PRO A 14 11.48 8.84 1.86
CA PRO A 14 11.96 7.48 1.72
C PRO A 14 12.62 7.27 0.35
N ASN A 15 13.58 6.36 0.27
CA ASN A 15 14.22 5.97 -0.99
C ASN A 15 13.37 4.97 -1.80
N ALA A 16 12.58 4.17 -1.10
CA ALA A 16 11.66 3.19 -1.65
C ALA A 16 10.48 2.98 -0.70
N VAL A 17 9.38 2.45 -1.21
CA VAL A 17 8.18 2.12 -0.42
C VAL A 17 7.84 0.65 -0.64
N VAL A 18 7.68 -0.11 0.46
CA VAL A 18 7.20 -1.50 0.44
C VAL A 18 5.83 -1.55 1.09
N LEU A 19 4.83 -2.03 0.37
CA LEU A 19 3.45 -2.12 0.83
C LEU A 19 2.94 -3.57 0.74
N GLY A 20 2.46 -4.09 1.86
CA GLY A 20 1.70 -5.33 1.90
C GLY A 20 0.22 -5.05 2.11
N TYR A 21 -0.66 -5.56 1.24
CA TYR A 21 -2.12 -5.44 1.34
C TYR A 21 -2.60 -4.05 1.80
N PRO A 22 -2.20 -2.97 1.11
CA PRO A 22 -2.38 -1.61 1.61
C PRO A 22 -3.83 -1.13 1.49
N VAL A 23 -4.25 -0.28 2.45
CA VAL A 23 -5.45 0.54 2.34
C VAL A 23 -5.08 1.81 1.55
N ILE A 24 -5.69 2.01 0.40
CA ILE A 24 -5.33 3.08 -0.54
C ILE A 24 -6.52 4.02 -0.82
N THR A 25 -7.65 3.46 -1.29
CA THR A 25 -8.78 4.27 -1.76
C THR A 25 -9.82 4.51 -0.67
N SER A 26 -10.35 5.71 -0.60
CA SER A 26 -11.56 6.05 0.18
C SER A 26 -12.86 5.81 -0.59
N GLY A 27 -12.78 5.40 -1.86
CA GLY A 27 -13.91 5.21 -2.76
C GLY A 27 -14.66 3.88 -2.57
N LYS A 28 -15.10 3.29 -3.68
CA LYS A 28 -15.94 2.08 -3.72
C LYS A 28 -15.30 0.88 -2.99
N PHE A 29 -14.00 0.73 -3.07
CA PHE A 29 -13.23 -0.39 -2.51
C PHE A 29 -12.56 -0.04 -1.18
N ALA A 30 -13.04 0.99 -0.50
CA ALA A 30 -12.48 1.43 0.77
C ALA A 30 -12.61 0.39 1.87
N HIS A 31 -11.56 0.23 2.67
CA HIS A 31 -11.70 -0.38 4.00
C HIS A 31 -12.29 0.67 4.96
N ARG A 32 -13.61 0.68 5.07
CA ARG A 32 -14.36 1.77 5.73
C ARG A 32 -13.93 2.04 7.16
N GLY A 33 -13.70 0.99 7.95
CA GLY A 33 -13.26 1.15 9.34
C GLY A 33 -11.94 1.92 9.48
N SER A 34 -10.99 1.76 8.55
CA SER A 34 -9.74 2.57 8.54
C SER A 34 -10.05 4.05 8.31
N PHE A 35 -10.91 4.36 7.36
CA PHE A 35 -11.26 5.75 7.04
C PHE A 35 -12.14 6.40 8.11
N GLU A 36 -13.07 5.67 8.71
CA GLU A 36 -13.86 6.14 9.84
C GLU A 36 -12.98 6.52 11.04
N ASN A 37 -11.98 5.69 11.35
CA ASN A 37 -11.03 5.94 12.42
C ASN A 37 -10.08 7.11 12.11
N LEU A 38 -9.68 7.28 10.85
CA LEU A 38 -8.71 8.31 10.44
C LEU A 38 -9.35 9.66 10.19
N CYS A 39 -10.48 9.68 9.52
CA CYS A 39 -11.11 10.89 8.97
C CYS A 39 -12.42 11.26 9.67
N GLY A 40 -13.04 10.32 10.40
CA GLY A 40 -14.38 10.53 10.94
C GLY A 40 -15.37 10.83 9.81
N ALA A 41 -16.12 11.93 9.96
CA ALA A 41 -17.09 12.41 8.96
C ALA A 41 -16.52 13.54 8.06
N ASP A 42 -15.21 13.78 8.06
CA ASP A 42 -14.59 14.83 7.26
C ASP A 42 -14.40 14.36 5.81
N GLU A 43 -15.31 14.75 4.93
CA GLU A 43 -15.29 14.38 3.51
C GLU A 43 -14.07 14.95 2.76
N ALA A 44 -13.59 16.13 3.11
CA ALA A 44 -12.42 16.74 2.50
C ALA A 44 -11.16 15.93 2.84
N LEU A 45 -11.05 15.49 4.09
CA LEU A 45 -9.96 14.63 4.55
C LEU A 45 -10.05 13.24 3.90
N LEU A 46 -11.25 12.65 3.78
CA LEU A 46 -11.47 11.40 3.06
C LEU A 46 -10.94 11.46 1.63
N GLN A 47 -11.26 12.52 0.89
CA GLN A 47 -10.77 12.73 -0.48
C GLN A 47 -9.24 12.85 -0.54
N THR A 48 -8.65 13.60 0.41
CA THR A 48 -7.20 13.78 0.52
C THR A 48 -6.49 12.48 0.85
N MET A 49 -7.12 11.60 1.63
CA MET A 49 -6.55 10.32 2.05
C MET A 49 -6.80 9.19 1.04
N SER A 50 -7.45 9.47 -0.10
CA SER A 50 -7.53 8.54 -1.25
C SER A 50 -6.21 8.60 -2.02
N LEU A 51 -5.27 7.74 -1.65
CA LEU A 51 -3.85 7.88 -2.00
C LEU A 51 -3.57 7.69 -3.49
N GLU A 52 -4.41 6.96 -4.22
CA GLU A 52 -4.33 6.84 -5.67
C GLU A 52 -4.43 8.21 -6.37
N ASN A 53 -5.10 9.17 -5.75
CA ASN A 53 -5.24 10.55 -6.24
C ASN A 53 -4.08 11.47 -5.83
N GLN A 54 -3.17 10.98 -4.98
CA GLN A 54 -2.05 11.76 -4.44
C GLN A 54 -0.70 11.41 -5.09
N VAL A 55 -0.69 10.44 -6.01
CA VAL A 55 0.54 10.03 -6.70
C VAL A 55 1.05 11.17 -7.58
N ARG A 56 2.33 11.48 -7.44
CA ARG A 56 3.04 12.49 -8.23
C ARG A 56 4.30 11.86 -8.84
N PRO A 57 4.85 12.44 -9.92
CA PRO A 57 6.07 11.92 -10.57
C PRO A 57 7.32 11.89 -9.68
N ASP A 58 7.31 12.63 -8.57
CA ASP A 58 8.43 12.75 -7.64
C ASP A 58 8.37 11.82 -6.42
N VAL A 59 7.36 10.93 -6.34
CA VAL A 59 7.33 9.91 -5.28
C VAL A 59 8.36 8.81 -5.54
N PRO A 60 8.87 8.13 -4.49
CA PRO A 60 9.85 7.06 -4.66
C PRO A 60 9.26 5.83 -5.35
N PRO A 61 10.09 4.87 -5.80
CA PRO A 61 9.62 3.61 -6.36
C PRO A 61 8.90 2.74 -5.31
N PHE A 62 7.98 1.90 -5.77
CA PHE A 62 7.11 1.05 -4.93
C PHE A 62 7.31 -0.43 -5.20
N PHE A 63 7.35 -1.22 -4.14
CA PHE A 63 7.10 -2.66 -4.17
C PHE A 63 5.77 -2.93 -3.48
N ILE A 64 4.85 -3.61 -4.15
CA ILE A 64 3.48 -3.83 -3.65
C ILE A 64 3.17 -5.32 -3.75
N TRP A 65 2.59 -5.90 -2.69
CA TRP A 65 2.03 -7.22 -2.76
C TRP A 65 0.66 -7.31 -2.08
N HIS A 66 -0.21 -8.19 -2.57
CA HIS A 66 -1.57 -8.36 -2.07
C HIS A 66 -2.08 -9.76 -2.41
N THR A 67 -3.19 -10.16 -1.79
CA THR A 67 -3.92 -11.37 -2.17
C THR A 67 -5.29 -11.02 -2.75
N VAL A 68 -5.70 -11.77 -3.78
CA VAL A 68 -7.00 -11.53 -4.46
C VAL A 68 -8.18 -11.88 -3.54
N GLU A 69 -8.00 -12.84 -2.63
CA GLU A 69 -9.02 -13.29 -1.69
C GLU A 69 -9.11 -12.45 -0.40
N ASP A 70 -8.37 -11.35 -0.30
CA ASP A 70 -8.43 -10.48 0.89
C ASP A 70 -9.85 -9.93 1.08
N GLN A 71 -10.51 -10.38 2.17
CA GLN A 71 -11.88 -10.01 2.50
C GLN A 71 -11.98 -8.72 3.33
N ALA A 72 -10.86 -8.25 3.89
CA ALA A 72 -10.83 -7.04 4.69
C ALA A 72 -10.49 -5.80 3.85
N VAL A 73 -9.43 -5.88 3.06
CA VAL A 73 -9.00 -4.81 2.15
C VAL A 73 -9.05 -5.34 0.71
N PRO A 74 -10.02 -4.92 -0.10
CA PRO A 74 -10.14 -5.38 -1.48
C PRO A 74 -8.86 -5.16 -2.29
N VAL A 75 -8.46 -6.15 -3.08
CA VAL A 75 -7.24 -6.11 -3.91
C VAL A 75 -7.20 -4.92 -4.88
N GLU A 76 -8.37 -4.38 -5.21
CA GLU A 76 -8.53 -3.17 -6.02
C GLU A 76 -7.75 -1.97 -5.46
N ASN A 77 -7.51 -1.91 -4.14
CA ASN A 77 -6.66 -0.89 -3.54
C ASN A 77 -5.26 -0.89 -4.17
N SER A 78 -4.64 -2.06 -4.27
CA SER A 78 -3.32 -2.20 -4.91
C SER A 78 -3.35 -1.95 -6.42
N LEU A 79 -4.42 -2.37 -7.10
CA LEU A 79 -4.60 -2.14 -8.54
C LEU A 79 -4.77 -0.65 -8.86
N LEU A 80 -5.56 0.08 -8.08
CA LEU A 80 -5.74 1.53 -8.24
C LEU A 80 -4.43 2.28 -8.03
N LEU A 81 -3.67 1.94 -6.97
CA LEU A 81 -2.36 2.53 -6.74
C LEU A 81 -1.39 2.24 -7.88
N ALA A 82 -1.32 0.99 -8.34
CA ALA A 82 -0.44 0.61 -9.46
C ALA A 82 -0.79 1.36 -10.75
N GLY A 83 -2.08 1.55 -11.03
CA GLY A 83 -2.57 2.38 -12.13
C GLY A 83 -2.07 3.82 -12.03
N ALA A 84 -2.25 4.45 -10.87
CA ALA A 84 -1.82 5.82 -10.62
C ALA A 84 -0.28 5.98 -10.71
N LEU A 85 0.48 5.01 -10.19
CA LEU A 85 1.94 4.99 -10.33
C LEU A 85 2.36 4.90 -11.80
N LYS A 86 1.71 4.03 -12.58
CA LYS A 86 1.96 3.89 -14.02
C LYS A 86 1.68 5.18 -14.79
N GLU A 87 0.56 5.82 -14.53
CA GLU A 87 0.17 7.09 -15.16
C GLU A 87 1.16 8.22 -14.88
N ASN A 88 1.77 8.22 -13.68
CA ASN A 88 2.77 9.21 -13.27
C ASN A 88 4.22 8.82 -13.59
N ASN A 89 4.46 7.73 -14.33
CA ASN A 89 5.77 7.19 -14.67
C ASN A 89 6.65 6.89 -13.45
N VAL A 90 6.04 6.53 -12.31
CA VAL A 90 6.74 6.09 -11.11
C VAL A 90 7.07 4.61 -11.24
N PRO A 91 8.32 4.18 -11.03
CA PRO A 91 8.68 2.76 -11.04
C PRO A 91 7.97 1.98 -9.94
N PHE A 92 7.44 0.82 -10.26
CA PHE A 92 6.86 -0.07 -9.26
C PHE A 92 6.94 -1.54 -9.68
N GLU A 93 6.87 -2.42 -8.70
CA GLU A 93 6.69 -3.86 -8.85
C GLU A 93 5.44 -4.28 -8.07
N LEU A 94 4.57 -5.11 -8.67
CA LEU A 94 3.30 -5.56 -8.09
C LEU A 94 3.20 -7.07 -8.16
N HIS A 95 2.99 -7.73 -7.01
CA HIS A 95 2.74 -9.15 -6.89
C HIS A 95 1.34 -9.41 -6.32
N LEU A 96 0.49 -10.08 -7.08
CA LEU A 96 -0.83 -10.51 -6.64
C LEU A 96 -0.87 -12.03 -6.52
N PHE A 97 -1.11 -12.51 -5.32
CA PHE A 97 -1.30 -13.93 -5.03
C PHE A 97 -2.79 -14.25 -4.99
N THR A 98 -3.19 -15.40 -5.54
CA THR A 98 -4.61 -15.77 -5.61
C THR A 98 -5.20 -15.96 -4.22
N HIS A 99 -4.52 -16.73 -3.36
CA HIS A 99 -5.06 -17.19 -2.09
C HIS A 99 -4.37 -16.54 -0.90
N GLY A 100 -5.12 -16.26 0.15
CA GLY A 100 -4.64 -15.75 1.43
C GLY A 100 -5.52 -14.66 2.01
N GLY A 101 -5.59 -14.58 3.33
CA GLY A 101 -6.30 -13.54 4.06
C GLY A 101 -5.46 -12.29 4.26
N HIS A 102 -6.11 -11.24 4.77
CA HIS A 102 -5.46 -9.99 5.17
C HIS A 102 -4.47 -10.20 6.33
N GLY A 103 -3.42 -9.39 6.37
CA GLY A 103 -2.51 -9.35 7.50
C GLY A 103 -1.54 -10.53 7.58
N SER A 104 -1.23 -11.17 6.46
CA SER A 104 -0.42 -12.40 6.42
C SER A 104 1.08 -12.18 6.71
N SER A 105 1.56 -10.95 6.83
CA SER A 105 2.95 -10.60 7.16
C SER A 105 3.97 -11.36 6.31
N THR A 106 4.94 -12.06 6.91
CA THR A 106 5.95 -12.86 6.21
C THR A 106 5.42 -14.19 5.67
N CYS A 107 4.16 -14.54 5.93
CA CYS A 107 3.53 -15.80 5.53
C CYS A 107 4.27 -17.05 6.08
N THR A 108 4.80 -16.96 7.29
CA THR A 108 5.57 -18.01 7.96
C THR A 108 4.88 -18.52 9.23
N ASN A 109 5.42 -19.60 9.81
CA ASN A 109 4.92 -20.15 11.08
C ASN A 109 5.14 -19.18 12.26
N GLU A 110 6.19 -18.36 12.23
CA GLU A 110 6.51 -17.40 13.29
C GLU A 110 5.40 -16.34 13.47
N VAL A 111 4.71 -16.02 12.39
CA VAL A 111 3.57 -15.07 12.40
C VAL A 111 2.23 -15.77 12.34
N ASN A 112 2.21 -17.09 12.51
CA ASN A 112 1.01 -17.93 12.51
C ASN A 112 0.14 -17.83 11.23
N THR A 113 0.75 -17.51 10.10
CA THR A 113 0.08 -17.41 8.79
C THR A 113 0.85 -18.16 7.69
N PRO A 114 1.19 -19.46 7.87
CA PRO A 114 2.05 -20.16 6.94
C PRO A 114 1.41 -20.28 5.55
N ASN A 115 2.06 -19.74 4.54
CA ASN A 115 1.71 -19.88 3.14
C ASN A 115 2.98 -19.85 2.29
N LYS A 116 3.46 -21.02 1.88
CA LYS A 116 4.72 -21.15 1.13
C LYS A 116 4.71 -20.41 -0.21
N HIS A 117 3.56 -20.33 -0.85
CA HIS A 117 3.44 -19.61 -2.13
C HIS A 117 3.57 -18.10 -1.91
N ASN A 118 2.82 -17.55 -0.97
CA ASN A 118 2.83 -16.12 -0.69
C ASN A 118 4.13 -15.67 -0.02
N ASN A 119 4.81 -16.53 0.74
CA ASN A 119 6.11 -16.22 1.34
C ASN A 119 7.15 -15.78 0.29
N ALA A 120 6.96 -16.13 -0.98
CA ALA A 120 7.81 -15.70 -2.08
C ALA A 120 7.91 -14.17 -2.23
N TRP A 121 6.94 -13.39 -1.70
CA TRP A 121 7.00 -11.93 -1.77
C TRP A 121 8.26 -11.35 -1.10
N LEU A 122 8.72 -11.96 0.00
CA LEU A 122 9.84 -11.43 0.76
C LEU A 122 11.18 -11.53 0.01
N PRO A 123 11.62 -12.70 -0.52
CA PRO A 123 12.82 -12.74 -1.35
C PRO A 123 12.70 -11.93 -2.65
N LEU A 124 11.50 -11.79 -3.24
CA LEU A 124 11.28 -10.91 -4.38
C LEU A 124 11.52 -9.45 -4.00
N CYS A 125 10.98 -9.01 -2.86
CA CYS A 125 11.20 -7.67 -2.34
C CYS A 125 12.68 -7.40 -2.03
N MET A 126 13.37 -8.35 -1.42
CA MET A 126 14.80 -8.22 -1.13
C MET A 126 15.66 -8.14 -2.39
N GLY A 127 15.27 -8.81 -3.46
CA GLY A 127 15.95 -8.73 -4.75
C GLY A 127 15.64 -7.44 -5.53
N TRP A 128 14.49 -6.84 -5.25
CA TRP A 128 14.07 -5.57 -5.84
C TRP A 128 14.77 -4.35 -5.20
N LEU A 129 15.04 -4.38 -3.89
CA LEU A 129 15.77 -3.34 -3.16
C LEU A 129 17.24 -3.25 -3.58
#